data_b0b901ac8a1f3059a16dfff4f1e2d58a
#
_entry.id   b0b901ac8a1f3059a16dfff4f1e2d58a
#
_cell.length_a   1.000
_cell.length_b   1.000
_cell.length_c   1.000
_cell.angle_alpha   90.00
_cell.angle_beta   90.00
_cell.angle_gamma   90.00
#
_symmetry.space_group_name_H-M   'P 1'
#
loop_
_entity.id
_entity.type
_entity.pdbx_description
1 polymer ?
#
loop_
_entity_poly.entity_id
_entity_poly.type
_entity_poly.pdbx_seq_one_letter_code
_entity_poly.pdbx_strand_id
1 'polypeptide(L)'
;MVIDDDTDVTVTFKVGIEDRNNIDSDNKRIAVDTSNDPLAVLSYFKPYLYDLLLVDIYLPHMNGFELCEKILAIDINVKVCFMSSGEINREALREIYPAMSLGCFIRKPVTIDYLVNRIRSELD
;
A
#
# COMPACT_ATOMS: atom_id res chain seq x y z
N MET A 1 2.10 -4.65 -3.69
CA MET A 1 2.05 -3.58 -4.72
C MET A 1 2.11 -2.22 -4.08
N VAL A 2 2.82 -1.28 -4.69
CA VAL A 2 2.88 0.13 -4.28
C VAL A 2 2.08 0.97 -5.27
N ILE A 3 1.12 1.73 -4.78
CA ILE A 3 0.24 2.59 -5.59
C ILE A 3 0.41 4.03 -5.12
N ASP A 4 1.02 4.86 -5.96
CA ASP A 4 1.28 6.27 -5.70
C ASP A 4 1.38 6.98 -7.06
N ASP A 5 0.82 8.18 -7.18
CA ASP A 5 0.86 8.94 -8.44
C ASP A 5 2.24 9.51 -8.75
N ASP A 6 3.14 9.55 -7.76
CA ASP A 6 4.52 10.00 -7.94
C ASP A 6 5.41 8.81 -8.37
N THR A 7 5.87 8.83 -9.61
CA THR A 7 6.74 7.80 -10.16
C THR A 7 8.06 7.67 -9.39
N ASP A 8 8.62 8.78 -8.90
CA ASP A 8 9.86 8.73 -8.12
C ASP A 8 9.66 7.96 -6.81
N VAL A 9 8.51 8.11 -6.18
CA VAL A 9 8.17 7.37 -4.95
C VAL A 9 8.06 5.88 -5.25
N THR A 10 7.32 5.50 -6.27
CA THR A 10 7.12 4.07 -6.60
C THR A 10 8.41 3.39 -6.99
N VAL A 11 9.25 4.05 -7.79
CA VAL A 11 10.57 3.52 -8.18
C VAL A 11 11.48 3.38 -6.96
N THR A 12 11.57 4.41 -6.13
CA THR A 12 12.41 4.41 -4.93
C THR A 12 12.01 3.29 -3.97
N PHE A 13 10.72 3.11 -3.74
CA PHE A 13 10.23 2.06 -2.85
C PHE A 13 10.48 0.67 -3.43
N LYS A 14 10.22 0.47 -4.72
CA LYS A 14 10.47 -0.81 -5.37
C LYS A 14 11.94 -1.21 -5.25
N VAL A 15 12.85 -0.33 -5.65
CA VAL A 15 14.29 -0.58 -5.61
C VAL A 15 14.75 -0.85 -4.17
N GLY A 16 14.36 0.03 -3.24
CA GLY A 16 14.78 -0.09 -1.85
C GLY A 16 14.26 -1.34 -1.16
N ILE A 17 12.99 -1.69 -1.38
CA ILE A 17 12.41 -2.90 -0.77
C ILE A 17 13.03 -4.15 -1.37
N GLU A 18 13.20 -4.22 -2.68
CA GLU A 18 13.76 -5.39 -3.34
C GLU A 18 15.26 -5.57 -3.03
N ASP A 19 16.01 -4.49 -2.84
CA ASP A 19 17.41 -4.55 -2.42
C ASP A 19 17.57 -5.20 -1.04
N ARG A 20 16.59 -5.03 -0.15
CA ARG A 20 16.63 -5.66 1.17
C ARG A 20 16.57 -7.18 1.11
N ASN A 21 16.06 -7.76 0.03
CA ASN A 21 16.06 -9.21 -0.15
C ASN A 21 17.48 -9.79 -0.15
N ASN A 22 18.47 -9.02 -0.58
CA ASN A 22 19.88 -9.44 -0.60
C ASN A 22 20.54 -9.34 0.77
N ILE A 23 20.03 -8.45 1.64
CA ILE A 23 20.56 -8.21 2.98
C ILE A 23 19.87 -9.14 4.00
N ASP A 24 18.54 -9.26 3.88
CA ASP A 24 17.69 -10.02 4.81
C ASP A 24 17.46 -11.45 4.30
N SER A 25 18.54 -12.18 4.01
CA SER A 25 18.47 -13.49 3.37
C SER A 25 17.69 -14.54 4.17
N ASP A 26 17.56 -14.37 5.48
CA ASP A 26 16.81 -15.28 6.37
C ASP A 26 15.29 -15.02 6.35
N ASN A 27 14.86 -13.93 5.73
CA ASN A 27 13.45 -13.56 5.63
C ASN A 27 12.88 -13.92 4.25
N LYS A 28 11.58 -14.04 4.16
CA LYS A 28 10.90 -14.23 2.88
C LYS A 28 11.17 -13.06 1.95
N ARG A 29 11.36 -13.34 0.68
CA ARG A 29 11.58 -12.32 -0.32
C ARG A 29 10.29 -11.54 -0.56
N ILE A 30 10.45 -10.22 -0.73
CA ILE A 30 9.35 -9.33 -1.09
C ILE A 30 9.51 -8.94 -2.54
N ALA A 31 8.54 -9.29 -3.37
CA ALA A 31 8.48 -8.84 -4.76
C ALA A 31 7.52 -7.64 -4.84
N VAL A 32 7.90 -6.63 -5.58
CA VAL A 32 7.16 -5.35 -5.62
C VAL A 32 6.73 -5.04 -7.04
N ASP A 33 5.41 -4.93 -7.24
CA ASP A 33 4.83 -4.30 -8.41
C ASP A 33 4.42 -2.87 -8.05
N THR A 34 4.39 -2.00 -9.02
CA THR A 34 4.03 -0.59 -8.83
C THR A 34 2.96 -0.15 -9.82
N SER A 35 2.18 0.84 -9.41
CA SER A 35 1.26 1.55 -10.31
C SER A 35 1.12 3.00 -9.90
N ASN A 36 0.94 3.86 -10.89
CA ASN A 36 0.68 5.29 -10.68
C ASN A 36 -0.79 5.65 -10.99
N ASP A 37 -1.60 4.67 -11.40
CA ASP A 37 -2.98 4.89 -11.81
C ASP A 37 -3.92 3.88 -11.14
N PRO A 38 -4.83 4.34 -10.26
CA PRO A 38 -5.77 3.44 -9.59
C PRO A 38 -6.75 2.77 -10.55
N LEU A 39 -7.11 3.41 -11.65
CA LEU A 39 -8.01 2.81 -12.65
C LEU A 39 -7.36 1.62 -13.35
N ALA A 40 -6.06 1.74 -13.63
CA ALA A 40 -5.30 0.64 -14.21
C ALA A 40 -5.26 -0.57 -13.27
N VAL A 41 -5.05 -0.32 -11.98
CA VAL A 41 -5.04 -1.39 -10.96
C VAL A 41 -6.39 -2.12 -10.95
N LEU A 42 -7.49 -1.39 -10.90
CA LEU A 42 -8.83 -1.99 -10.89
C LEU A 42 -9.12 -2.81 -12.14
N SER A 43 -8.56 -2.43 -13.27
CA SER A 43 -8.81 -3.11 -14.55
C SER A 43 -8.29 -4.55 -14.59
N TYR A 44 -7.26 -4.88 -13.81
CA TYR A 44 -6.66 -6.22 -13.79
C TYR A 44 -6.67 -6.90 -12.42
N PHE A 45 -7.15 -6.22 -11.38
CA PHE A 45 -7.13 -6.78 -10.03
C PHE A 45 -8.06 -8.00 -9.93
N LYS A 46 -7.57 -9.03 -9.25
CA LYS A 46 -8.31 -10.25 -8.99
C LYS A 46 -7.94 -10.83 -7.63
N PRO A 47 -8.75 -11.75 -7.06
CA PRO A 47 -8.42 -12.36 -5.77
C PRO A 47 -7.04 -13.02 -5.77
N TYR A 48 -6.35 -12.89 -4.64
CA TYR A 48 -5.03 -13.51 -4.38
C TYR A 48 -3.90 -12.99 -5.26
N LEU A 49 -4.09 -11.87 -5.96
CA LEU A 49 -3.04 -11.30 -6.81
C LEU A 49 -1.89 -10.73 -5.99
N TYR A 50 -2.21 -10.06 -4.87
CA TYR A 50 -1.23 -9.46 -3.98
C TYR A 50 -1.52 -9.82 -2.52
N ASP A 51 -0.46 -9.89 -1.71
CA ASP A 51 -0.56 -10.11 -0.27
C ASP A 51 -0.78 -8.81 0.48
N LEU A 52 -0.24 -7.70 -0.03
CA LEU A 52 -0.33 -6.39 0.61
C LEU A 52 -0.29 -5.27 -0.42
N LEU A 53 -1.05 -4.23 -0.15
CA LEU A 53 -1.05 -2.99 -0.92
C LEU A 53 -0.54 -1.85 -0.05
N LEU A 54 0.41 -1.08 -0.59
CA LEU A 54 0.80 0.23 -0.06
C LEU A 54 0.13 1.27 -0.94
N VAL A 55 -0.77 2.07 -0.39
CA VAL A 55 -1.61 2.97 -1.18
C VAL A 55 -1.52 4.39 -0.65
N ASP A 56 -1.10 5.32 -1.51
CA ASP A 56 -1.21 6.74 -1.21
C ASP A 56 -2.68 7.14 -1.17
N ILE A 57 -3.06 7.93 -0.20
CA ILE A 57 -4.44 8.40 -0.09
C ILE A 57 -4.80 9.44 -1.16
N TYR A 58 -3.82 10.16 -1.70
CA TYR A 58 -4.01 11.18 -2.74
C TYR A 58 -3.62 10.62 -4.10
N LEU A 59 -4.61 10.12 -4.83
CA LEU A 59 -4.44 9.55 -6.16
C LEU A 59 -5.30 10.29 -7.18
N PRO A 60 -4.95 10.26 -8.48
CA PRO A 60 -5.81 10.80 -9.51
C PRO A 60 -7.09 9.98 -9.66
N HIS A 61 -8.18 10.60 -10.05
CA HIS A 61 -9.49 10.00 -10.35
C HIS A 61 -10.26 9.48 -9.13
N MET A 62 -9.59 8.91 -8.14
CA MET A 62 -10.18 8.47 -6.87
C MET A 62 -9.11 8.49 -5.79
N ASN A 63 -9.51 8.70 -4.53
CA ASN A 63 -8.56 8.64 -3.42
C ASN A 63 -8.22 7.18 -3.07
N GLY A 64 -7.18 6.99 -2.23
CA GLY A 64 -6.73 5.65 -1.86
C GLY A 64 -7.78 4.84 -1.10
N PHE A 65 -8.65 5.49 -0.33
CA PHE A 65 -9.71 4.80 0.41
C PHE A 65 -10.79 4.27 -0.53
N GLU A 66 -11.19 5.06 -1.52
CA GLU A 66 -12.14 4.63 -2.54
C GLU A 66 -11.61 3.45 -3.35
N LEU A 67 -10.33 3.51 -3.72
CA LEU A 67 -9.66 2.41 -4.42
C LEU A 67 -9.70 1.13 -3.57
N CYS A 68 -9.32 1.22 -2.30
CA CYS A 68 -9.28 0.06 -1.41
C CYS A 68 -10.66 -0.51 -1.12
N GLU A 69 -11.68 0.32 -1.05
CA GLU A 69 -13.05 -0.12 -0.91
C GLU A 69 -13.46 -1.04 -2.06
N LYS A 70 -13.10 -0.65 -3.29
CA LYS A 70 -13.36 -1.45 -4.49
C LYS A 70 -12.52 -2.73 -4.53
N ILE A 71 -11.26 -2.65 -4.14
CA ILE A 71 -10.36 -3.81 -4.08
C ILE A 71 -10.84 -4.83 -3.05
N LEU A 72 -11.24 -4.38 -1.85
CA LEU A 72 -11.72 -5.27 -0.80
C LEU A 72 -13.03 -5.97 -1.16
N ALA A 73 -13.81 -5.40 -2.08
CA ALA A 73 -14.97 -6.09 -2.64
C ALA A 73 -14.57 -7.25 -3.56
N ILE A 74 -13.35 -7.23 -4.11
CA ILE A 74 -12.81 -8.29 -4.97
C ILE A 74 -12.04 -9.32 -4.13
N ASP A 75 -11.21 -8.85 -3.18
CA ASP A 75 -10.40 -9.69 -2.31
C ASP A 75 -10.39 -9.11 -0.89
N ILE A 76 -11.19 -9.68 -0.02
CA ILE A 76 -11.30 -9.22 1.38
C ILE A 76 -10.05 -9.55 2.21
N ASN A 77 -9.21 -10.45 1.73
CA ASN A 77 -8.04 -10.92 2.48
C ASN A 77 -6.77 -10.13 2.21
N VAL A 78 -6.74 -9.27 1.20
CA VAL A 78 -5.57 -8.45 0.93
C VAL A 78 -5.36 -7.46 2.06
N LYS A 79 -4.12 -7.31 2.51
CA LYS A 79 -3.76 -6.34 3.54
C LYS A 79 -3.47 -5.00 2.90
N VAL A 80 -3.85 -3.91 3.56
CA VAL A 80 -3.69 -2.56 3.03
C VAL A 80 -2.98 -1.69 4.07
N CYS A 81 -1.94 -0.99 3.62
CA CYS A 81 -1.31 0.09 4.37
C CYS A 81 -1.47 1.38 3.57
N PHE A 82 -2.01 2.39 4.21
CA PHE A 82 -2.15 3.71 3.60
C PHE A 82 -0.93 4.57 3.84
N MET A 83 -0.60 5.42 2.89
CA MET A 83 0.50 6.37 3.00
C MET A 83 -0.03 7.78 2.86
N SER A 84 0.52 8.71 3.66
CA SER A 84 0.16 10.12 3.59
C SER A 84 1.31 11.00 4.03
N SER A 85 1.47 12.17 3.38
CA SER A 85 2.40 13.20 3.82
C SER A 85 1.78 14.14 4.86
N GLY A 86 0.46 14.05 5.08
CA GLY A 86 -0.28 14.90 6.02
C GLY A 86 -0.83 14.14 7.21
N GLU A 87 -1.46 14.85 8.11
CA GLU A 87 -2.19 14.26 9.23
C GLU A 87 -3.52 13.70 8.75
N ILE A 88 -3.95 12.61 9.40
CA ILE A 88 -5.19 11.91 9.06
C ILE A 88 -6.10 11.91 10.28
N ASN A 89 -7.34 12.33 10.08
CA ASN A 89 -8.39 12.19 11.09
C ASN A 89 -9.03 10.81 10.94
N ARG A 90 -8.59 9.86 11.77
CA ARG A 90 -9.08 8.48 11.72
C ARG A 90 -10.54 8.34 12.07
N GLU A 91 -11.05 9.19 12.98
CA GLU A 91 -12.47 9.15 13.37
C GLU A 91 -13.37 9.55 12.21
N ALA A 92 -13.02 10.63 11.51
CA ALA A 92 -13.77 11.06 10.32
C ALA A 92 -13.75 9.99 9.23
N LEU A 93 -12.62 9.30 9.04
CA LEU A 93 -12.50 8.23 8.04
C LEU A 93 -13.34 7.01 8.39
N ARG A 94 -13.46 6.65 9.67
CA ARG A 94 -14.32 5.55 10.10
C ARG A 94 -15.80 5.82 9.84
N GLU A 95 -16.22 7.08 9.89
CA GLU A 95 -17.59 7.46 9.55
C GLU A 95 -17.87 7.29 8.05
N ILE A 96 -16.90 7.63 7.20
CA ILE A 96 -17.04 7.55 5.74
C ILE A 96 -16.82 6.11 5.24
N TYR A 97 -15.85 5.40 5.83
CA TYR A 97 -15.44 4.06 5.42
C TYR A 97 -15.49 3.08 6.60
N PRO A 98 -16.69 2.77 7.13
CA PRO A 98 -16.82 2.00 8.38
C PRO A 98 -16.31 0.56 8.29
N ALA A 99 -16.31 -0.03 7.10
CA ALA A 99 -15.86 -1.41 6.89
C ALA A 99 -14.34 -1.52 6.67
N MET A 100 -13.63 -0.40 6.56
CA MET A 100 -12.20 -0.41 6.23
C MET A 100 -11.35 -0.51 7.49
N SER A 101 -10.36 -1.41 7.46
CA SER A 101 -9.34 -1.47 8.50
C SER A 101 -8.34 -0.33 8.32
N LEU A 102 -8.28 0.56 9.29
CA LEU A 102 -7.38 1.71 9.28
C LEU A 102 -6.15 1.48 10.19
N GLY A 103 -5.78 0.21 10.41
CA GLY A 103 -4.70 -0.14 11.34
C GLY A 103 -3.30 0.15 10.85
N CYS A 104 -3.08 0.22 9.54
CA CYS A 104 -1.75 0.51 8.99
C CYS A 104 -1.76 1.83 8.24
N PHE A 105 -1.16 2.85 8.87
CA PHE A 105 -0.87 4.13 8.26
C PHE A 105 0.63 4.40 8.31
N ILE A 106 1.20 4.81 7.19
CA ILE A 106 2.61 5.17 7.08
C ILE A 106 2.69 6.63 6.68
N ARG A 107 3.35 7.44 7.53
CA ARG A 107 3.53 8.85 7.26
C ARG A 107 4.79 9.06 6.41
N LYS A 108 4.66 9.75 5.31
CA LYS A 108 5.80 10.17 4.49
C LYS A 108 6.42 11.48 5.04
N PRO A 109 7.75 11.66 4.96
CA PRO A 109 8.74 10.75 4.40
C PRO A 109 9.03 9.57 5.32
N VAL A 110 9.39 8.44 4.72
CA VAL A 110 9.65 7.19 5.44
C VAL A 110 10.95 6.57 4.96
N THR A 111 11.72 5.97 5.87
CA THR A 111 12.93 5.24 5.49
C THR A 111 12.57 3.86 4.93
N ILE A 112 13.43 3.33 4.08
CA ILE A 112 13.23 1.98 3.54
C ILE A 112 13.25 0.94 4.65
N ASP A 113 14.11 1.09 5.65
CA ASP A 113 14.18 0.18 6.79
C ASP A 113 12.85 0.11 7.55
N TYR A 114 12.28 1.26 7.88
CA TYR A 114 10.98 1.33 8.53
C TYR A 114 9.89 0.68 7.67
N LEU A 115 9.87 1.02 6.39
CA LEU A 115 8.87 0.51 5.44
C LEU A 115 8.92 -1.01 5.33
N VAL A 116 10.11 -1.57 5.17
CA VAL A 116 10.29 -3.03 5.08
C VAL A 116 9.86 -3.72 6.38
N ASN A 117 10.25 -3.18 7.53
CA ASN A 117 9.85 -3.73 8.82
C ASN A 117 8.33 -3.70 8.99
N ARG A 118 7.69 -2.63 8.58
CA ARG A 118 6.24 -2.50 8.66
C ARG A 118 5.53 -3.49 7.74
N ILE A 119 6.01 -3.66 6.52
CA ILE A 119 5.45 -4.62 5.57
C ILE A 119 5.56 -6.04 6.14
N ARG A 120 6.73 -6.42 6.64
CA ARG A 120 6.93 -7.75 7.22
C ARG A 120 6.03 -8.00 8.43
N SER A 121 5.87 -7.00 9.27
CA SER A 121 4.97 -7.06 10.42
C SER A 121 3.51 -7.32 10.01
N GLU A 122 3.06 -6.67 8.94
CA GLU A 122 1.69 -6.85 8.45
C GLU A 122 1.48 -8.21 7.77
N LEU A 123 2.53 -8.77 7.17
CA LEU A 123 2.46 -10.06 6.47
C LEU A 123 2.62 -11.28 7.38
N ASP A 124 3.12 -11.08 8.59
CA ASP A 124 3.33 -12.18 9.57
C ASP A 124 2.03 -12.62 10.27
#